data_4e47cfac8a56a929dc2b4aedc4a5601f
#
_entry.id   4e47cfac8a56a929dc2b4aedc4a5601f
#
_cell.length_a   1.000
_cell.length_b   1.000
_cell.length_c   1.000
_cell.angle_alpha   90.00
_cell.angle_beta   90.00
_cell.angle_gamma   90.00
#
_symmetry.space_group_name_H-M   'P 1'
#
loop_
_entity.id
_entity.type
_entity.pdbx_description
1 polymer ?
#
loop_
_entity_poly.entity_id
_entity_poly.type
_entity_poly.pdbx_seq_one_letter_code
_entity_poly.pdbx_strand_id
1 'polypeptide(L)'
;MLSLIHIFGLGGGETISYLCEYIKEAGKDVEAVTPSDQTKKVCKQLGITVIDTNDAKEVKIAFDGCDEVDQNLNAYKSGGGIHTKEKIIAKMAQEYVLLVDETKVVEELDCKVPVVLEVVPEAASYVTGEAQKLGARVKERDEKLLELYFEEIKDLRQLDQDLKQITGVIETSLFYQVASKAVVAGTDGIRIMQR
;
A
#
# COMPACT_ATOMS: atom_id res chain seq x y z
N MET A 1 32.77 -1.81 15.64
CA MET A 1 31.33 -1.95 15.90
C MET A 1 30.63 -1.66 14.59
N LEU A 2 30.17 -2.66 13.85
CA LEU A 2 29.43 -2.47 12.63
C LEU A 2 28.09 -1.84 13.03
N SER A 3 27.83 -0.60 12.61
CA SER A 3 26.51 0.03 12.73
C SER A 3 25.52 -0.88 11.99
N LEU A 4 24.50 -1.38 12.67
CA LEU A 4 23.39 -2.04 12.02
C LEU A 4 22.61 -0.97 11.24
N ILE A 5 22.87 -0.87 9.94
CA ILE A 5 22.07 -0.02 9.06
C ILE A 5 20.69 -0.67 8.96
N HIS A 6 19.66 0.07 9.33
CA HIS A 6 18.28 -0.41 9.23
C HIS A 6 17.72 -0.09 7.84
N ILE A 7 17.10 -1.09 7.22
CA ILE A 7 16.41 -0.92 5.95
C ILE A 7 14.95 -0.53 6.25
N PHE A 8 14.52 0.62 5.72
CA PHE A 8 13.16 1.11 5.81
C PHE A 8 12.44 0.93 4.48
N GLY A 9 11.19 0.46 4.54
CA GLY A 9 10.26 0.52 3.42
C GLY A 9 9.62 1.91 3.37
N LEU A 10 9.67 2.56 2.24
CA LEU A 10 9.08 3.88 2.04
C LEU A 10 8.14 3.83 0.84
N GLY A 11 6.85 3.98 1.08
CA GLY A 11 5.82 4.00 0.04
C GLY A 11 5.89 5.22 -0.86
N GLY A 12 4.74 5.68 -1.33
CA GLY A 12 4.63 6.85 -2.19
C GLY A 12 3.86 8.02 -1.55
N GLY A 13 3.88 9.16 -2.26
CA GLY A 13 3.09 10.33 -1.93
C GLY A 13 3.79 11.37 -1.05
N GLU A 14 3.07 12.47 -0.82
CA GLU A 14 3.60 13.67 -0.16
C GLU A 14 3.98 13.40 1.31
N THR A 15 3.14 12.67 2.03
CA THR A 15 3.40 12.31 3.44
C THR A 15 4.71 11.55 3.60
N ILE A 16 5.01 10.64 2.66
CA ILE A 16 6.28 9.89 2.66
C ILE A 16 7.45 10.80 2.31
N SER A 17 7.26 11.79 1.44
CA SER A 17 8.30 12.78 1.14
C SER A 17 8.69 13.57 2.41
N TYR A 18 7.72 14.03 3.19
CA TYR A 18 7.99 14.67 4.49
C TYR A 18 8.68 13.71 5.48
N LEU A 19 8.27 12.45 5.53
CA LEU A 19 8.96 11.46 6.37
C LEU A 19 10.45 11.32 5.99
N CYS A 20 10.79 11.33 4.69
CA CYS A 20 12.19 11.29 4.24
C CYS A 20 12.99 12.51 4.75
N GLU A 21 12.38 13.71 4.74
CA GLU A 21 13.00 14.93 5.29
C GLU A 21 13.26 14.78 6.79
N TYR A 22 12.29 14.32 7.58
CA TYR A 22 12.46 14.06 9.02
C TYR A 22 13.51 12.99 9.33
N ILE A 23 13.60 11.93 8.54
CA ILE A 23 14.65 10.91 8.68
C ILE A 23 16.02 11.56 8.51
N LYS A 24 16.17 12.42 7.50
CA LYS A 24 17.41 13.16 7.24
C LYS A 24 17.75 14.12 8.38
N GLU A 25 16.80 14.92 8.83
CA GLU A 25 16.96 15.87 9.94
C GLU A 25 17.34 15.17 11.24
N ALA A 26 16.76 14.02 11.50
CA ALA A 26 17.06 13.19 12.67
C ALA A 26 18.46 12.55 12.62
N GLY A 27 19.20 12.71 11.53
CA GLY A 27 20.57 12.18 11.36
C GLY A 27 20.62 10.64 11.43
N LYS A 28 19.54 9.97 11.05
CA LYS A 28 19.48 8.50 11.05
C LYS A 28 20.19 7.95 9.83
N ASP A 29 21.12 7.02 10.07
CA ASP A 29 21.79 6.26 9.02
C ASP A 29 20.91 5.06 8.67
N VAL A 30 20.18 5.19 7.56
CA VAL A 30 19.22 4.18 7.07
C VAL A 30 19.41 3.96 5.58
N GLU A 31 19.12 2.75 5.15
CA GLU A 31 18.89 2.43 3.75
C GLU A 31 17.37 2.33 3.51
N ALA A 32 16.94 2.61 2.30
CA ALA A 32 15.54 2.57 1.93
C ALA A 32 15.28 1.59 0.79
N VAL A 33 14.12 0.92 0.83
CA VAL A 33 13.48 0.28 -0.32
C VAL A 33 12.18 1.00 -0.62
N THR A 34 11.90 1.28 -1.88
CA THR A 34 10.67 1.98 -2.26
C THR A 34 10.21 1.57 -3.65
N PRO A 35 8.88 1.39 -3.85
CA PRO A 35 8.31 1.12 -5.16
C PRO A 35 8.08 2.41 -5.97
N SER A 36 8.13 3.57 -5.30
CA SER A 36 7.78 4.88 -5.84
C SER A 36 8.98 5.58 -6.47
N ASP A 37 8.89 5.91 -7.75
CA ASP A 37 9.94 6.68 -8.43
C ASP A 37 10.06 8.11 -7.90
N GLN A 38 8.95 8.68 -7.40
CA GLN A 38 8.98 9.98 -6.71
C GLN A 38 9.78 9.87 -5.42
N THR A 39 9.51 8.88 -4.58
CA THR A 39 10.24 8.67 -3.32
C THR A 39 11.72 8.37 -3.56
N LYS A 40 12.06 7.60 -4.60
CA LYS A 40 13.47 7.40 -5.01
C LYS A 40 14.19 8.72 -5.30
N LYS A 41 13.52 9.65 -6.01
CA LYS A 41 14.08 10.98 -6.30
C LYS A 41 14.30 11.79 -5.03
N VAL A 42 13.32 11.81 -4.13
CA VAL A 42 13.41 12.50 -2.83
C VAL A 42 14.56 11.93 -2.00
N CYS A 43 14.64 10.61 -1.83
CA CYS A 43 15.72 9.94 -1.11
C CYS A 43 17.10 10.36 -1.68
N LYS A 44 17.25 10.33 -3.01
CA LYS A 44 18.51 10.73 -3.68
C LYS A 44 18.87 12.17 -3.38
N GLN A 45 17.91 13.11 -3.41
CA GLN A 45 18.14 14.53 -3.10
C GLN A 45 18.58 14.73 -1.65
N LEU A 46 18.04 13.93 -0.72
CA LEU A 46 18.35 14.00 0.70
C LEU A 46 19.61 13.18 1.09
N GLY A 47 20.19 12.43 0.15
CA GLY A 47 21.35 11.57 0.42
C GLY A 47 21.00 10.30 1.19
N ILE A 48 19.75 9.84 1.13
CA ILE A 48 19.32 8.54 1.65
C ILE A 48 19.60 7.47 0.59
N THR A 49 20.35 6.44 0.95
CA THR A 49 20.65 5.34 0.04
C THR A 49 19.41 4.51 -0.24
N VAL A 50 19.08 4.33 -1.53
CA VAL A 50 18.00 3.43 -1.95
C VAL A 50 18.62 2.19 -2.56
N ILE A 51 18.26 1.03 -2.03
CA ILE A 51 18.68 -0.28 -2.53
C ILE A 51 17.54 -0.96 -3.30
N ASP A 52 17.88 -1.92 -4.14
CA ASP A 52 16.87 -2.74 -4.82
C ASP A 52 16.13 -3.63 -3.82
N THR A 53 14.82 -3.81 -4.03
CA THR A 53 14.00 -4.66 -3.16
C THR A 53 14.50 -6.10 -3.09
N ASN A 54 15.09 -6.62 -4.18
CA ASN A 54 15.66 -7.97 -4.21
C ASN A 54 16.95 -8.10 -3.38
N ASP A 55 17.64 -6.98 -3.13
CA ASP A 55 18.87 -6.96 -2.33
C ASP A 55 18.59 -6.75 -0.83
N ALA A 56 17.37 -6.35 -0.49
CA ALA A 56 16.95 -6.14 0.90
C ALA A 56 16.74 -7.47 1.60
N LYS A 57 17.63 -7.79 2.57
CA LYS A 57 17.53 -9.03 3.35
C LYS A 57 16.43 -8.98 4.41
N GLU A 58 16.20 -7.80 4.98
CA GLU A 58 15.24 -7.59 6.06
C GLU A 58 14.80 -6.13 6.05
N VAL A 59 13.52 -5.88 5.98
CA VAL A 59 12.93 -4.56 6.12
C VAL A 59 12.47 -4.41 7.57
N LYS A 60 13.06 -3.48 8.32
CA LYS A 60 12.76 -3.32 9.74
C LYS A 60 11.36 -2.76 9.95
N ILE A 61 11.03 -1.71 9.22
CA ILE A 61 9.74 -1.04 9.28
C ILE A 61 9.43 -0.46 7.90
N ALA A 62 8.18 -0.56 7.47
CA ALA A 62 7.73 0.11 6.27
C ALA A 62 6.63 1.12 6.59
N PHE A 63 6.71 2.29 5.97
CA PHE A 63 5.74 3.37 6.08
C PHE A 63 5.09 3.63 4.74
N ASP A 64 3.78 3.84 4.76
CA ASP A 64 3.04 4.15 3.55
C ASP A 64 1.75 4.93 3.86
N GLY A 65 1.14 5.54 2.84
CA GLY A 65 -0.21 6.06 2.92
C GLY A 65 -1.26 5.03 2.50
N CYS A 66 -2.52 5.40 2.59
CA CYS A 66 -3.62 4.65 2.00
C CYS A 66 -4.73 5.59 1.53
N ASP A 67 -5.69 5.07 0.76
CA ASP A 67 -6.86 5.83 0.34
C ASP A 67 -7.96 5.77 1.42
N GLU A 68 -8.09 4.63 2.10
CA GLU A 68 -9.01 4.39 3.21
C GLU A 68 -8.46 3.32 4.14
N VAL A 69 -8.75 3.39 5.44
CA VAL A 69 -8.38 2.39 6.46
C VAL A 69 -9.50 2.22 7.47
N ASP A 70 -9.82 0.96 7.82
CA ASP A 70 -10.82 0.62 8.83
C ASP A 70 -10.23 0.44 10.23
N GLN A 71 -11.12 0.23 11.23
CA GLN A 71 -10.74 0.01 12.64
C GLN A 71 -9.92 -1.28 12.84
N ASN A 72 -9.96 -2.21 11.90
CA ASN A 72 -9.19 -3.47 11.91
C ASN A 72 -7.87 -3.36 11.14
N LEU A 73 -7.49 -2.15 10.69
CA LEU A 73 -6.31 -1.87 9.87
C LEU A 73 -6.31 -2.58 8.51
N ASN A 74 -7.49 -2.91 7.97
CA ASN A 74 -7.62 -3.20 6.56
C ASN A 74 -7.60 -1.89 5.77
N ALA A 75 -6.97 -1.85 4.61
CA ALA A 75 -6.82 -0.62 3.87
C ALA A 75 -6.97 -0.81 2.35
N TYR A 76 -7.44 0.24 1.67
CA TYR A 76 -7.37 0.35 0.22
C TYR A 76 -6.14 1.17 -0.18
N LYS A 77 -5.41 0.65 -1.18
CA LYS A 77 -4.28 1.33 -1.83
C LYS A 77 -4.48 1.40 -3.35
N SER A 78 -5.58 2.01 -3.70
CA SER A 78 -6.13 2.00 -5.06
C SER A 78 -5.57 3.12 -5.94
N GLY A 79 -5.13 4.24 -5.33
CA GLY A 79 -4.80 5.47 -6.05
C GLY A 79 -3.56 5.37 -6.93
N GLY A 80 -2.43 4.93 -6.40
CA GLY A 80 -1.11 5.02 -7.03
C GLY A 80 -0.83 4.01 -8.15
N GLY A 81 -1.60 2.92 -8.23
CA GLY A 81 -1.38 1.85 -9.23
C GLY A 81 -0.08 1.04 -9.06
N ILE A 82 0.57 1.15 -7.91
CA ILE A 82 1.81 0.43 -7.57
C ILE A 82 1.64 -0.52 -6.37
N HIS A 83 0.40 -0.81 -6.04
CA HIS A 83 0.01 -1.56 -4.84
C HIS A 83 0.65 -2.94 -4.72
N THR A 84 0.93 -3.63 -5.84
CA THR A 84 1.64 -4.92 -5.81
C THR A 84 3.04 -4.76 -5.21
N LYS A 85 3.80 -3.79 -5.69
CA LYS A 85 5.16 -3.52 -5.18
C LYS A 85 5.12 -2.99 -3.74
N GLU A 86 4.15 -2.15 -3.41
CA GLU A 86 3.93 -1.67 -2.04
C GLU A 86 3.62 -2.84 -1.10
N LYS A 87 2.76 -3.77 -1.51
CA LYS A 87 2.40 -4.95 -0.71
C LYS A 87 3.58 -5.91 -0.51
N ILE A 88 4.46 -6.06 -1.51
CA ILE A 88 5.70 -6.83 -1.36
C ILE A 88 6.54 -6.25 -0.23
N ILE A 89 6.82 -4.94 -0.26
CA ILE A 89 7.64 -4.28 0.76
C ILE A 89 6.94 -4.33 2.12
N ALA A 90 5.63 -4.12 2.17
CA ALA A 90 4.83 -4.23 3.40
C ALA A 90 4.94 -5.61 4.04
N LYS A 91 4.92 -6.68 3.24
CA LYS A 91 5.05 -8.07 3.73
C LYS A 91 6.49 -8.48 4.06
N MET A 92 7.49 -7.81 3.51
CA MET A 92 8.90 -7.98 3.90
C MET A 92 9.21 -7.31 5.24
N ALA A 93 8.43 -6.30 5.63
CA ALA A 93 8.67 -5.53 6.83
C ALA A 93 8.24 -6.28 8.10
N GLN A 94 9.01 -6.12 9.18
CA GLN A 94 8.61 -6.60 10.51
C GLN A 94 7.39 -5.83 11.04
N GLU A 95 7.32 -4.52 10.73
CA GLU A 95 6.17 -3.67 11.01
C GLU A 95 5.80 -2.89 9.75
N TYR A 96 4.51 -2.88 9.41
CA TYR A 96 3.97 -2.03 8.36
C TYR A 96 3.04 -1.00 8.96
N VAL A 97 3.41 0.27 8.82
CA VAL A 97 2.75 1.41 9.47
C VAL A 97 2.13 2.31 8.41
N LEU A 98 0.83 2.53 8.52
CA LEU A 98 0.11 3.50 7.69
C LEU A 98 0.20 4.89 8.32
N LEU A 99 0.49 5.88 7.48
CA LEU A 99 0.47 7.31 7.84
C LEU A 99 -0.75 7.94 7.17
N VAL A 100 -1.75 8.33 7.96
CA VAL A 100 -3.05 8.70 7.42
C VAL A 100 -3.62 9.96 8.06
N ASP A 101 -4.37 10.71 7.27
CA ASP A 101 -5.26 11.75 7.76
C ASP A 101 -6.55 11.13 8.32
N GLU A 102 -7.12 11.73 9.38
CA GLU A 102 -8.33 11.23 10.04
C GLU A 102 -9.52 11.07 9.09
N THR A 103 -9.60 11.84 8.02
CA THR A 103 -10.67 11.76 7.02
C THR A 103 -10.68 10.46 6.22
N LYS A 104 -9.58 9.70 6.27
CA LYS A 104 -9.45 8.39 5.61
C LYS A 104 -9.76 7.22 6.52
N VAL A 105 -10.05 7.49 7.79
CA VAL A 105 -10.38 6.45 8.77
C VAL A 105 -11.88 6.24 8.79
N VAL A 106 -12.30 5.01 8.55
CA VAL A 106 -13.70 4.58 8.55
C VAL A 106 -13.93 3.49 9.60
N GLU A 107 -15.19 3.22 9.93
CA GLU A 107 -15.55 2.11 10.82
C GLU A 107 -15.23 0.77 10.14
N GLU A 108 -15.73 0.61 8.92
CA GLU A 108 -15.47 -0.53 8.02
C GLU A 108 -15.18 0.01 6.62
N LEU A 109 -14.29 -0.67 5.87
CA LEU A 109 -14.02 -0.28 4.49
C LEU A 109 -15.31 -0.28 3.67
N ASP A 110 -15.59 0.84 3.04
CA ASP A 110 -16.80 1.01 2.24
C ASP A 110 -16.51 0.85 0.73
N CYS A 111 -17.56 0.91 -0.07
CA CYS A 111 -17.47 0.72 -1.52
C CYS A 111 -17.24 2.03 -2.31
N LYS A 112 -16.89 3.14 -1.65
CA LYS A 112 -16.61 4.43 -2.33
C LYS A 112 -15.26 4.41 -3.03
N VAL A 113 -14.29 3.70 -2.43
CA VAL A 113 -12.97 3.48 -3.02
C VAL A 113 -13.00 2.17 -3.80
N PRO A 114 -12.63 2.13 -5.09
CA PRO A 114 -12.63 0.89 -5.85
C PRO A 114 -11.52 -0.05 -5.37
N VAL A 115 -11.76 -1.36 -5.44
CA VAL A 115 -10.69 -2.34 -5.41
C VAL A 115 -10.00 -2.31 -6.77
N VAL A 116 -8.68 -2.12 -6.80
CA VAL A 116 -7.90 -2.14 -8.05
C VAL A 116 -7.16 -3.46 -8.16
N LEU A 117 -7.22 -4.07 -9.33
CA LEU A 117 -6.42 -5.24 -9.67
C LEU A 117 -5.26 -4.83 -10.56
N GLU A 118 -4.07 -5.30 -10.26
CA GLU A 118 -3.01 -5.41 -11.25
C GLU A 118 -3.15 -6.76 -11.96
N VAL A 119 -3.16 -6.73 -13.29
CA VAL A 119 -3.41 -7.90 -14.12
C VAL A 119 -2.35 -8.06 -15.19
N VAL A 120 -2.18 -9.29 -15.68
CA VAL A 120 -1.46 -9.54 -16.93
C VAL A 120 -2.28 -8.92 -18.07
N PRO A 121 -1.69 -8.05 -18.94
CA PRO A 121 -2.46 -7.31 -19.94
C PRO A 121 -3.32 -8.18 -20.83
N GLU A 122 -2.80 -9.33 -21.26
CA GLU A 122 -3.51 -10.29 -22.12
C GLU A 122 -4.73 -10.94 -21.44
N ALA A 123 -4.81 -10.86 -20.11
CA ALA A 123 -5.91 -11.41 -19.33
C ALA A 123 -7.01 -10.37 -19.01
N ALA A 124 -6.84 -9.08 -19.32
CA ALA A 124 -7.72 -8.01 -18.87
C ALA A 124 -9.20 -8.28 -19.18
N SER A 125 -9.53 -8.70 -20.40
CA SER A 125 -10.92 -9.02 -20.77
C SER A 125 -11.47 -10.24 -20.02
N TYR A 126 -10.65 -11.28 -19.83
CA TYR A 126 -11.03 -12.46 -19.06
C TYR A 126 -11.28 -12.13 -17.59
N VAL A 127 -10.34 -11.41 -16.96
CA VAL A 127 -10.44 -10.97 -15.56
C VAL A 127 -11.68 -10.08 -15.38
N THR A 128 -11.94 -9.17 -16.31
CA THR A 128 -13.16 -8.34 -16.31
C THR A 128 -14.42 -9.20 -16.23
N GLY A 129 -14.53 -10.22 -17.07
CA GLY A 129 -15.68 -11.12 -17.07
C GLY A 129 -15.83 -11.91 -15.77
N GLU A 130 -14.73 -12.38 -15.18
CA GLU A 130 -14.76 -13.10 -13.90
C GLU A 130 -15.09 -12.15 -12.73
N ALA A 131 -14.54 -10.95 -12.69
CA ALA A 131 -14.86 -9.95 -11.67
C ALA A 131 -16.33 -9.51 -11.72
N GLN A 132 -16.92 -9.43 -12.91
CA GLN A 132 -18.35 -9.14 -13.07
C GLN A 132 -19.24 -10.24 -12.48
N LYS A 133 -18.84 -11.51 -12.55
CA LYS A 133 -19.57 -12.63 -11.90
C LYS A 133 -19.53 -12.53 -10.38
N LEU A 134 -18.51 -11.87 -9.82
CA LEU A 134 -18.41 -11.55 -8.39
C LEU A 134 -19.21 -10.28 -8.01
N GLY A 135 -19.92 -9.67 -8.94
CA GLY A 135 -20.76 -8.50 -8.71
C GLY A 135 -20.07 -7.14 -8.92
N ALA A 136 -18.86 -7.12 -9.46
CA ALA A 136 -18.15 -5.88 -9.72
C ALA A 136 -18.63 -5.19 -11.00
N ARG A 137 -18.78 -3.86 -10.96
CA ARG A 137 -18.73 -3.02 -12.15
C ARG A 137 -17.27 -2.70 -12.42
N VAL A 138 -16.75 -3.10 -13.56
CA VAL A 138 -15.33 -2.96 -13.90
C VAL A 138 -15.10 -1.77 -14.82
N LYS A 139 -14.04 -1.02 -14.54
CA LYS A 139 -13.52 0.06 -15.38
C LYS A 139 -12.03 -0.17 -15.59
N GLU A 140 -11.59 -0.16 -16.84
CA GLU A 140 -10.18 -0.18 -17.19
C GLU A 140 -9.55 1.19 -16.89
N ARG A 141 -8.44 1.19 -16.12
CA ARG A 141 -7.64 2.39 -15.86
C ARG A 141 -6.53 2.53 -16.90
N ASP A 142 -5.85 1.43 -17.14
CA ASP A 142 -4.83 1.26 -18.18
C ASP A 142 -4.69 -0.24 -18.53
N GLU A 143 -3.71 -0.60 -19.34
CA GLU A 143 -3.48 -1.97 -19.83
C GLU A 143 -3.27 -3.02 -18.72
N LYS A 144 -2.93 -2.61 -17.49
CA LYS A 144 -2.57 -3.48 -16.37
C LYS A 144 -3.47 -3.31 -15.16
N LEU A 145 -4.27 -2.26 -15.12
CA LEU A 145 -5.03 -1.89 -13.93
C LEU A 145 -6.53 -1.84 -14.21
N LEU A 146 -7.28 -2.65 -13.47
CA LEU A 146 -8.74 -2.69 -13.49
C LEU A 146 -9.30 -2.17 -12.18
N GLU A 147 -10.20 -1.19 -12.24
CA GLU A 147 -10.95 -0.65 -11.10
C GLU A 147 -12.27 -1.42 -10.95
N LEU A 148 -12.46 -2.03 -9.79
CA LEU A 148 -13.64 -2.80 -9.45
C LEU A 148 -14.50 -2.03 -8.45
N TYR A 149 -15.73 -1.73 -8.83
CA TYR A 149 -16.72 -1.05 -8.01
C TYR A 149 -17.79 -2.04 -7.60
N PHE A 150 -17.96 -2.24 -6.29
CA PHE A 150 -18.98 -3.09 -5.70
C PHE A 150 -20.09 -2.21 -5.09
N GLU A 151 -21.32 -2.71 -5.04
CA GLU A 151 -22.40 -2.08 -4.28
C GLU A 151 -22.31 -2.42 -2.80
N GLU A 152 -21.87 -3.66 -2.48
CA GLU A 152 -21.69 -4.16 -1.12
C GLU A 152 -20.54 -5.18 -1.12
N ILE A 153 -19.71 -5.16 -0.08
CA ILE A 153 -18.69 -6.19 0.19
C ILE A 153 -19.00 -6.81 1.56
N LYS A 154 -19.51 -8.02 1.56
CA LYS A 154 -19.90 -8.72 2.80
C LYS A 154 -18.75 -9.32 3.57
N ASP A 155 -17.71 -9.73 2.88
CA ASP A 155 -16.52 -10.36 3.45
C ASP A 155 -15.29 -9.95 2.64
N LEU A 156 -14.50 -9.04 3.22
CA LEU A 156 -13.27 -8.52 2.61
C LEU A 156 -12.23 -9.63 2.37
N ARG A 157 -12.14 -10.59 3.30
CA ARG A 157 -11.20 -11.70 3.18
C ARG A 157 -11.56 -12.60 2.01
N GLN A 158 -12.83 -12.98 1.93
CA GLN A 158 -13.31 -13.84 0.85
C GLN A 158 -13.14 -13.14 -0.50
N LEU A 159 -13.49 -11.86 -0.59
CA LEU A 159 -13.31 -11.07 -1.81
C LEU A 159 -11.84 -11.04 -2.25
N ASP A 160 -10.90 -10.74 -1.33
CA ASP A 160 -9.47 -10.70 -1.65
C ASP A 160 -8.98 -12.06 -2.17
N GLN A 161 -9.45 -13.15 -1.57
CA GLN A 161 -9.11 -14.51 -1.99
C GLN A 161 -9.68 -14.85 -3.37
N ASP A 162 -10.97 -14.58 -3.59
CA ASP A 162 -11.64 -14.88 -4.85
C ASP A 162 -11.02 -14.12 -6.01
N LEU A 163 -10.74 -12.83 -5.82
CA LEU A 163 -10.08 -12.01 -6.83
C LEU A 163 -8.68 -12.52 -7.18
N LYS A 164 -7.90 -12.92 -6.18
CA LYS A 164 -6.54 -13.46 -6.39
C LYS A 164 -6.52 -14.84 -7.05
N GLN A 165 -7.62 -15.59 -6.99
CA GLN A 165 -7.72 -16.88 -7.67
C GLN A 165 -8.04 -16.76 -9.17
N ILE A 166 -8.45 -15.59 -9.64
CA ILE A 166 -8.69 -15.36 -11.06
C ILE A 166 -7.37 -15.41 -11.81
N THR A 167 -7.24 -16.33 -12.76
CA THR A 167 -6.04 -16.43 -13.59
C THR A 167 -5.79 -15.13 -14.33
N GLY A 168 -4.57 -14.60 -14.20
CA GLY A 168 -4.17 -13.31 -14.80
C GLY A 168 -4.22 -12.14 -13.82
N VAL A 169 -4.79 -12.28 -12.63
CA VAL A 169 -4.63 -11.31 -11.55
C VAL A 169 -3.25 -11.48 -10.92
N ILE A 170 -2.53 -10.38 -10.78
CA ILE A 170 -1.22 -10.32 -10.12
C ILE A 170 -1.43 -10.03 -8.63
N GLU A 171 -2.15 -8.96 -8.31
CA GLU A 171 -2.44 -8.58 -6.93
C GLU A 171 -3.64 -7.62 -6.86
N THR A 172 -4.26 -7.52 -5.67
CA THR A 172 -5.34 -6.59 -5.36
C THR A 172 -4.82 -5.38 -4.58
N SER A 173 -5.50 -4.24 -4.69
CA SER A 173 -5.22 -3.05 -3.87
C SER A 173 -5.78 -3.15 -2.44
N LEU A 174 -6.47 -4.23 -2.10
CA LEU A 174 -6.97 -4.49 -0.76
C LEU A 174 -5.84 -5.05 0.12
N PHE A 175 -5.43 -4.29 1.12
CA PHE A 175 -4.43 -4.67 2.12
C PHE A 175 -5.14 -5.27 3.34
N TYR A 176 -5.71 -6.47 3.15
CA TYR A 176 -6.40 -7.20 4.21
C TYR A 176 -5.39 -7.75 5.22
N GLN A 177 -5.50 -7.28 6.48
CA GLN A 177 -4.62 -7.68 7.60
C GLN A 177 -3.11 -7.56 7.32
N VAL A 178 -2.70 -6.55 6.56
CA VAL A 178 -1.27 -6.29 6.27
C VAL A 178 -0.68 -5.30 7.26
N ALA A 179 -1.36 -4.19 7.53
CA ALA A 179 -0.86 -3.18 8.45
C ALA A 179 -0.89 -3.65 9.91
N SER A 180 0.17 -3.35 10.66
CA SER A 180 0.27 -3.59 12.10
C SER A 180 -0.14 -2.37 12.92
N LYS A 181 0.02 -1.17 12.35
CA LYS A 181 -0.28 0.13 12.97
C LYS A 181 -0.75 1.13 11.95
N ALA A 182 -1.49 2.13 12.42
CA ALA A 182 -1.70 3.38 11.69
C ALA A 182 -1.44 4.57 12.62
N VAL A 183 -0.68 5.53 12.14
CA VAL A 183 -0.50 6.85 12.78
C VAL A 183 -1.48 7.79 12.09
N VAL A 184 -2.46 8.23 12.85
CA VAL A 184 -3.55 9.06 12.33
C VAL A 184 -3.37 10.48 12.81
N ALA A 185 -3.24 11.42 11.86
CA ALA A 185 -3.21 12.85 12.13
C ALA A 185 -4.62 13.42 11.99
N GLY A 186 -5.07 14.15 12.99
CA GLY A 186 -6.37 14.80 13.02
C GLY A 186 -6.34 16.14 13.70
N THR A 187 -7.49 16.81 13.76
CA THR A 187 -7.63 18.14 14.37
C THR A 187 -7.25 18.17 15.86
N ASP A 188 -7.48 17.06 16.56
CA ASP A 188 -7.18 16.91 17.99
C ASP A 188 -5.76 16.37 18.26
N GLY A 189 -4.92 16.27 17.22
CA GLY A 189 -3.55 15.80 17.32
C GLY A 189 -3.32 14.46 16.65
N ILE A 190 -2.38 13.69 17.19
CA ILE A 190 -1.97 12.40 16.63
C ILE A 190 -2.48 11.26 17.51
N ARG A 191 -3.09 10.25 16.91
CA ARG A 191 -3.43 8.99 17.60
C ARG A 191 -2.83 7.80 16.86
N ILE A 192 -2.61 6.72 17.58
CA ILE A 192 -2.10 5.46 17.04
C ILE A 192 -3.20 4.42 17.12
N MET A 193 -3.51 3.80 15.98
CA MET A 193 -4.29 2.58 15.91
C MET A 193 -3.32 1.40 15.81
N GLN A 194 -3.56 0.35 16.55
CA GLN A 194 -2.70 -0.84 16.58
C GLN A 194 -3.57 -2.09 16.74
N ARG A 195 -3.19 -3.14 16.02
CA ARG A 195 -3.81 -4.46 16.14
C ARG A 195 -3.25 -5.18 17.34
#